data_7bc01622c9727b89250bb96052d164ba
#
_entry.id   7bc01622c9727b89250bb96052d164ba
#
_cell.length_a   1.000
_cell.length_b   1.000
_cell.length_c   1.000
_cell.angle_alpha   90.00
_cell.angle_beta   90.00
_cell.angle_gamma   90.00
#
_symmetry.space_group_name_H-M   'P 1'
#
loop_
_entity.id
_entity.type
_entity.pdbx_description
1 polymer ?
#
loop_
_entity_poly.entity_id
_entity_poly.type
_entity_poly.pdbx_seq_one_letter_code
_entity_poly.pdbx_strand_id
1 'polypeptide(L)'
;MSTPADYIRAFMPERPVQPRRAALVIIDMQYATGSRVGGLGRKLKADGSTVGDYRFNRIEQSVLPCTLRLRALFTQLKLPVLHVTLGAANPDGSDAPIHLRKLLVEFNNFVGSREHEILDELKPLPGEHVLRKTTIGAFASTNIDSLLRALGAEQLYLAGVSTNMCVETTAREAADRGYLVTLVEDACGTTHEDLHQVTMRNFQRLFGRVRSTDEALVELQLPA
;
A
#
# COMPACT_ATOMS: atom_id res chain seq x y z
N MET A 1 13.90 12.13 25.84
CA MET A 1 15.09 12.61 25.10
C MET A 1 14.60 13.15 23.78
N SER A 2 14.85 14.43 23.46
CA SER A 2 14.49 15.01 22.16
C SER A 2 15.31 14.30 21.06
N THR A 3 14.64 13.80 20.06
CA THR A 3 15.32 13.23 18.88
C THR A 3 16.18 14.34 18.28
N PRO A 4 17.47 14.12 17.99
CA PRO A 4 18.31 15.12 17.35
C PRO A 4 17.64 15.62 16.07
N ALA A 5 17.69 16.92 15.83
CA ALA A 5 17.16 17.53 14.61
C ALA A 5 17.82 16.85 13.39
N ASP A 6 17.02 16.25 12.51
CA ASP A 6 17.54 15.61 11.31
C ASP A 6 17.91 16.69 10.30
N TYR A 7 19.22 16.81 9.99
CA TYR A 7 19.74 17.81 9.06
C TYR A 7 19.15 17.69 7.65
N ILE A 8 18.74 16.49 7.24
CA ILE A 8 18.17 16.25 5.89
C ILE A 8 16.84 16.98 5.72
N ARG A 9 16.03 17.06 6.77
CA ARG A 9 14.73 17.72 6.72
C ARG A 9 14.82 19.19 6.32
N ALA A 10 15.92 19.85 6.65
CA ALA A 10 16.16 21.24 6.27
C ALA A 10 16.29 21.45 4.75
N PHE A 11 16.57 20.38 3.99
CA PHE A 11 16.70 20.41 2.53
C PHE A 11 15.46 19.89 1.81
N MET A 12 14.44 19.43 2.54
CA MET A 12 13.22 18.92 1.93
C MET A 12 12.33 20.08 1.45
N PRO A 13 11.90 20.07 0.18
CA PRO A 13 11.02 21.11 -0.32
C PRO A 13 9.66 21.04 0.38
N GLU A 14 9.18 22.18 0.87
CA GLU A 14 7.78 22.32 1.25
C GLU A 14 6.94 22.46 -0.02
N ARG A 15 6.05 21.51 -0.25
CA ARG A 15 5.09 21.57 -1.35
C ARG A 15 3.68 21.56 -0.78
N PRO A 16 2.83 22.52 -1.19
CA PRO A 16 1.45 22.57 -0.73
C PRO A 16 0.69 21.33 -1.21
N VAL A 17 -0.24 20.88 -0.40
CA VAL A 17 -1.19 19.84 -0.80
C VAL A 17 -2.06 20.37 -1.93
N GLN A 18 -2.24 19.58 -2.97
CA GLN A 18 -3.15 19.86 -4.09
C GLN A 18 -4.22 18.77 -4.13
N PRO A 19 -5.31 18.89 -3.36
CA PRO A 19 -6.27 17.81 -3.19
C PRO A 19 -6.84 17.28 -4.51
N ARG A 20 -7.08 18.17 -5.47
CA ARG A 20 -7.66 17.82 -6.79
C ARG A 20 -6.72 17.02 -7.70
N ARG A 21 -5.44 16.92 -7.35
CA ARG A 21 -4.40 16.15 -8.07
C ARG A 21 -3.95 14.93 -7.28
N ALA A 22 -4.75 14.51 -6.31
CA ALA A 22 -4.47 13.35 -5.49
C ALA A 22 -4.99 12.05 -6.11
N ALA A 23 -4.30 10.93 -5.85
CA ALA A 23 -4.77 9.57 -6.12
C ALA A 23 -4.52 8.68 -4.89
N LEU A 24 -5.44 7.77 -4.62
CA LEU A 24 -5.28 6.73 -3.61
C LEU A 24 -4.73 5.47 -4.27
N VAL A 25 -3.66 4.92 -3.72
CA VAL A 25 -3.07 3.65 -4.17
C VAL A 25 -3.16 2.64 -3.02
N ILE A 26 -4.01 1.63 -3.19
CA ILE A 26 -4.25 0.56 -2.23
C ILE A 26 -3.42 -0.65 -2.65
N ILE A 27 -2.48 -1.08 -1.78
CA ILE A 27 -1.45 -2.05 -2.12
C ILE A 27 -1.70 -3.38 -1.42
N ASP A 28 -1.81 -4.45 -2.22
CA ASP A 28 -1.81 -5.87 -1.83
C ASP A 28 -2.83 -6.23 -0.73
N MET A 29 -3.98 -5.56 -0.70
CA MET A 29 -5.08 -5.90 0.21
C MET A 29 -5.87 -7.11 -0.34
N GLN A 30 -5.18 -8.26 -0.39
CA GLN A 30 -5.60 -9.53 -0.99
C GLN A 30 -5.74 -10.63 0.06
N TYR A 31 -6.48 -11.69 -0.27
CA TYR A 31 -6.62 -12.85 0.62
C TYR A 31 -5.29 -13.55 0.89
N ALA A 32 -4.36 -13.59 -0.06
CA ALA A 32 -3.07 -14.31 0.09
C ALA A 32 -2.36 -13.98 1.41
N THR A 33 -2.23 -12.70 1.73
CA THR A 33 -1.46 -12.22 2.90
C THR A 33 -2.23 -11.25 3.79
N GLY A 34 -3.42 -10.81 3.37
CA GLY A 34 -4.25 -9.84 4.08
C GLY A 34 -5.35 -10.45 4.94
N SER A 35 -5.57 -11.79 4.87
CA SER A 35 -6.66 -12.46 5.57
C SER A 35 -6.19 -13.68 6.34
N ARG A 36 -6.77 -13.90 7.56
CA ARG A 36 -6.52 -15.10 8.37
C ARG A 36 -6.98 -16.38 7.67
N VAL A 37 -7.95 -16.29 6.78
CA VAL A 37 -8.45 -17.43 5.99
C VAL A 37 -7.76 -17.57 4.64
N GLY A 38 -6.84 -16.67 4.30
CA GLY A 38 -6.05 -16.71 3.08
C GLY A 38 -4.80 -17.60 3.19
N GLY A 39 -3.95 -17.58 2.18
CA GLY A 39 -2.78 -18.46 2.07
C GLY A 39 -1.86 -18.43 3.28
N LEU A 40 -1.39 -17.24 3.67
CA LEU A 40 -0.53 -17.05 4.85
C LEU A 40 -1.25 -17.47 6.14
N GLY A 41 -2.50 -17.02 6.32
CA GLY A 41 -3.25 -17.31 7.55
C GLY A 41 -3.48 -18.81 7.75
N ARG A 42 -3.87 -19.53 6.68
CA ARG A 42 -4.03 -21.00 6.73
C ARG A 42 -2.72 -21.71 7.05
N LYS A 43 -1.61 -21.27 6.43
CA LYS A 43 -0.30 -21.87 6.70
C LYS A 43 0.10 -21.69 8.17
N LEU A 44 0.04 -20.49 8.71
CA LEU A 44 0.39 -20.21 10.10
C LEU A 44 -0.49 -20.99 11.08
N LYS A 45 -1.79 -21.10 10.80
CA LYS A 45 -2.70 -21.91 11.61
C LYS A 45 -2.34 -23.39 11.57
N ALA A 46 -1.98 -23.93 10.43
CA ALA A 46 -1.55 -25.32 10.28
C ALA A 46 -0.23 -25.60 11.03
N ASP A 47 0.68 -24.62 11.05
CA ASP A 47 1.95 -24.68 11.76
C ASP A 47 1.81 -24.42 13.28
N GLY A 48 0.60 -24.09 13.78
CA GLY A 48 0.36 -23.70 15.18
C GLY A 48 1.07 -22.39 15.57
N SER A 49 1.39 -21.54 14.63
CA SER A 49 2.18 -20.33 14.81
C SER A 49 1.31 -19.09 15.00
N THR A 50 1.67 -18.27 15.97
CA THR A 50 1.04 -16.96 16.28
C THR A 50 1.82 -15.77 15.68
N VAL A 51 2.89 -16.03 14.93
CA VAL A 51 3.77 -14.99 14.39
C VAL A 51 3.04 -13.98 13.47
N GLY A 52 1.91 -14.36 12.93
CA GLY A 52 1.06 -13.51 12.09
C GLY A 52 0.00 -12.70 12.84
N ASP A 53 -0.15 -12.89 14.16
CA ASP A 53 -1.26 -12.28 14.91
C ASP A 53 -1.21 -10.75 14.90
N TYR A 54 -0.03 -10.17 15.11
CA TYR A 54 0.15 -8.72 15.02
C TYR A 54 -0.32 -8.19 13.64
N ARG A 55 0.12 -8.84 12.55
CA ARG A 55 -0.24 -8.45 11.19
C ARG A 55 -1.75 -8.47 10.97
N PHE A 56 -2.40 -9.58 11.30
CA PHE A 56 -3.83 -9.73 11.05
C PHE A 56 -4.67 -8.84 11.95
N ASN A 57 -4.30 -8.69 13.23
CA ASN A 57 -4.96 -7.76 14.14
C ASN A 57 -4.87 -6.32 13.60
N ARG A 58 -3.69 -5.89 13.16
CA ARG A 58 -3.52 -4.57 12.58
C ARG A 58 -4.32 -4.37 11.30
N ILE A 59 -4.35 -5.37 10.41
CA ILE A 59 -5.17 -5.31 9.19
C ILE A 59 -6.65 -5.16 9.53
N GLU A 60 -7.16 -6.01 10.40
CA GLU A 60 -8.59 -6.06 10.76
C GLU A 60 -9.05 -4.82 11.55
N GLN A 61 -8.23 -4.33 12.47
CA GLN A 61 -8.60 -3.27 13.42
C GLN A 61 -8.23 -1.86 12.95
N SER A 62 -7.28 -1.73 12.02
CA SER A 62 -6.76 -0.43 11.59
C SER A 62 -6.70 -0.31 10.07
N VAL A 63 -5.88 -1.11 9.39
CA VAL A 63 -5.59 -0.92 7.96
C VAL A 63 -6.86 -0.95 7.11
N LEU A 64 -7.69 -1.97 7.27
CA LEU A 64 -8.91 -2.13 6.49
C LEU A 64 -9.93 -1.03 6.77
N PRO A 65 -10.32 -0.74 8.02
CA PRO A 65 -11.25 0.37 8.32
C PRO A 65 -10.74 1.73 7.82
N CYS A 66 -9.46 2.04 8.02
CA CYS A 66 -8.86 3.30 7.57
C CYS A 66 -8.81 3.40 6.04
N THR A 67 -8.45 2.32 5.34
CA THR A 67 -8.48 2.26 3.88
C THR A 67 -9.88 2.48 3.32
N LEU A 68 -10.92 1.90 3.94
CA LEU A 68 -12.31 2.11 3.54
C LEU A 68 -12.75 3.58 3.70
N ARG A 69 -12.34 4.25 4.78
CA ARG A 69 -12.62 5.68 4.99
C ARG A 69 -11.96 6.56 3.93
N LEU A 70 -10.67 6.29 3.64
CA LEU A 70 -9.95 6.99 2.57
C LEU A 70 -10.65 6.80 1.23
N ARG A 71 -10.92 5.55 0.85
CA ARG A 71 -11.59 5.22 -0.40
C ARG A 71 -12.94 5.93 -0.54
N ALA A 72 -13.75 5.96 0.52
CA ALA A 72 -15.03 6.65 0.52
C ALA A 72 -14.89 8.14 0.19
N LEU A 73 -13.89 8.83 0.79
CA LEU A 73 -13.65 10.24 0.49
C LEU A 73 -13.12 10.44 -0.94
N PHE A 74 -12.18 9.61 -1.42
CA PHE A 74 -11.69 9.70 -2.79
C PHE A 74 -12.82 9.51 -3.81
N THR A 75 -13.71 8.54 -3.58
CA THR A 75 -14.90 8.33 -4.40
C THR A 75 -15.85 9.53 -4.38
N GLN A 76 -16.13 10.09 -3.18
CA GLN A 76 -16.96 11.28 -3.03
C GLN A 76 -16.38 12.49 -3.78
N LEU A 77 -15.07 12.67 -3.72
CA LEU A 77 -14.36 13.76 -4.40
C LEU A 77 -14.10 13.48 -5.89
N LYS A 78 -14.48 12.31 -6.39
CA LYS A 78 -14.22 11.83 -7.76
C LYS A 78 -12.73 11.82 -8.11
N LEU A 79 -11.90 11.50 -7.13
CA LEU A 79 -10.46 11.33 -7.27
C LEU A 79 -10.10 9.88 -7.60
N PRO A 80 -9.02 9.64 -8.35
CA PRO A 80 -8.60 8.30 -8.75
C PRO A 80 -8.32 7.38 -7.55
N VAL A 81 -8.80 6.13 -7.65
CA VAL A 81 -8.47 5.03 -6.75
C VAL A 81 -7.88 3.90 -7.58
N LEU A 82 -6.69 3.45 -7.19
CA LEU A 82 -5.96 2.37 -7.83
C LEU A 82 -5.75 1.24 -6.82
N HIS A 83 -6.09 0.03 -7.20
CA HIS A 83 -5.76 -1.18 -6.47
C HIS A 83 -4.57 -1.84 -7.15
N VAL A 84 -3.52 -2.10 -6.39
CA VAL A 84 -2.36 -2.86 -6.85
C VAL A 84 -2.37 -4.23 -6.18
N THR A 85 -2.29 -5.28 -6.97
CA THR A 85 -2.25 -6.67 -6.49
C THR A 85 -0.91 -7.30 -6.82
N LEU A 86 -0.32 -8.03 -5.87
CA LEU A 86 0.83 -8.88 -6.12
C LEU A 86 0.34 -10.27 -6.54
N GLY A 87 0.93 -10.84 -7.59
CA GLY A 87 0.63 -12.22 -7.95
C GLY A 87 1.26 -12.66 -9.24
N ALA A 88 1.55 -13.96 -9.36
CA ALA A 88 2.02 -14.56 -10.60
C ALA A 88 0.88 -14.76 -11.62
N ALA A 89 1.19 -14.79 -12.90
CA ALA A 89 0.26 -15.26 -13.92
C ALA A 89 0.13 -16.80 -13.87
N ASN A 90 1.26 -17.47 -13.60
CA ASN A 90 1.35 -18.92 -13.59
C ASN A 90 1.37 -19.47 -12.14
N PRO A 91 0.74 -20.62 -11.88
CA PRO A 91 0.74 -21.24 -10.55
C PRO A 91 2.12 -21.62 -10.02
N ASP A 92 3.10 -21.82 -10.90
CA ASP A 92 4.49 -22.13 -10.55
C ASP A 92 5.35 -20.88 -10.21
N GLY A 93 4.75 -19.69 -10.36
CA GLY A 93 5.43 -18.42 -10.09
C GLY A 93 6.56 -18.08 -11.07
N SER A 94 6.65 -18.75 -12.23
CA SER A 94 7.76 -18.63 -13.19
C SER A 94 7.93 -17.21 -13.73
N ASP A 95 6.87 -16.42 -13.79
CA ASP A 95 6.84 -15.03 -14.25
C ASP A 95 7.17 -13.99 -13.15
N ALA A 96 7.49 -14.45 -11.94
CA ALA A 96 7.88 -13.58 -10.83
C ALA A 96 9.39 -13.65 -10.55
N PRO A 97 9.98 -12.59 -9.94
CA PRO A 97 11.36 -12.62 -9.47
C PRO A 97 11.63 -13.77 -8.50
N ILE A 98 12.83 -14.34 -8.56
CA ILE A 98 13.18 -15.58 -7.85
C ILE A 98 12.88 -15.53 -6.33
N HIS A 99 13.09 -14.39 -5.69
CA HIS A 99 12.88 -14.21 -4.24
C HIS A 99 11.41 -14.21 -3.84
N LEU A 100 10.46 -14.04 -4.80
CA LEU A 100 9.03 -14.08 -4.55
C LEU A 100 8.37 -15.41 -4.93
N ARG A 101 9.00 -16.21 -5.80
CA ARG A 101 8.37 -17.42 -6.37
C ARG A 101 7.85 -18.37 -5.31
N LYS A 102 8.71 -18.73 -4.34
CA LYS A 102 8.31 -19.63 -3.26
C LYS A 102 7.12 -19.11 -2.46
N LEU A 103 7.13 -17.81 -2.12
CA LEU A 103 6.03 -17.18 -1.39
C LEU A 103 4.72 -17.22 -2.20
N LEU A 104 4.76 -16.88 -3.48
CA LEU A 104 3.58 -16.86 -4.34
C LEU A 104 2.98 -18.26 -4.49
N VAL A 105 3.83 -19.28 -4.68
CA VAL A 105 3.39 -20.69 -4.78
C VAL A 105 2.81 -21.18 -3.46
N GLU A 106 3.50 -21.00 -2.34
CA GLU A 106 3.04 -21.46 -1.03
C GLU A 106 1.73 -20.80 -0.57
N PHE A 107 1.53 -19.54 -0.94
CA PHE A 107 0.30 -18.81 -0.60
C PHE A 107 -0.77 -18.89 -1.69
N ASN A 108 -0.52 -19.70 -2.73
CA ASN A 108 -1.46 -19.88 -3.85
C ASN A 108 -1.84 -18.54 -4.52
N ASN A 109 -0.89 -17.60 -4.58
CA ASN A 109 -1.14 -16.22 -5.02
C ASN A 109 -0.85 -16.04 -6.51
N PHE A 110 -1.77 -16.51 -7.35
CA PHE A 110 -1.70 -16.37 -8.80
C PHE A 110 -3.07 -16.00 -9.39
N VAL A 111 -3.07 -15.47 -10.58
CA VAL A 111 -4.29 -15.03 -11.28
C VAL A 111 -5.31 -16.16 -11.37
N GLY A 112 -6.55 -15.89 -10.97
CA GLY A 112 -7.65 -16.86 -10.94
C GLY A 112 -7.77 -17.64 -9.64
N SER A 113 -6.81 -17.55 -8.72
CA SER A 113 -6.97 -18.13 -7.38
C SER A 113 -7.75 -17.18 -6.46
N ARG A 114 -8.43 -17.74 -5.45
CA ARG A 114 -9.10 -16.96 -4.41
C ARG A 114 -8.11 -16.09 -3.63
N GLU A 115 -6.90 -16.57 -3.42
CA GLU A 115 -5.84 -15.86 -2.69
C GLU A 115 -5.38 -14.60 -3.41
N HIS A 116 -5.43 -14.58 -4.74
CA HIS A 116 -5.10 -13.41 -5.54
C HIS A 116 -6.19 -12.34 -5.51
N GLU A 117 -7.42 -12.69 -5.17
CA GLU A 117 -8.50 -11.71 -5.13
C GLU A 117 -8.28 -10.65 -4.03
N ILE A 118 -8.74 -9.44 -4.31
CA ILE A 118 -8.84 -8.35 -3.34
C ILE A 118 -9.87 -8.74 -2.29
N LEU A 119 -9.64 -8.35 -1.02
CA LEU A 119 -10.58 -8.56 0.08
C LEU A 119 -11.97 -8.07 -0.30
N ASP A 120 -13.00 -8.82 0.07
CA ASP A 120 -14.38 -8.53 -0.35
C ASP A 120 -14.85 -7.12 0.02
N GLU A 121 -14.40 -6.59 1.16
CA GLU A 121 -14.70 -5.25 1.64
C GLU A 121 -14.08 -4.15 0.75
N LEU A 122 -13.00 -4.48 0.05
CA LEU A 122 -12.27 -3.58 -0.84
C LEU A 122 -12.44 -3.94 -2.32
N LYS A 123 -13.39 -4.78 -2.69
CA LYS A 123 -13.68 -5.05 -4.11
C LYS A 123 -13.79 -3.75 -4.89
N PRO A 124 -13.08 -3.64 -6.05
CA PRO A 124 -13.07 -2.42 -6.83
C PRO A 124 -14.47 -1.97 -7.24
N LEU A 125 -14.74 -0.68 -7.07
CA LEU A 125 -15.97 -0.05 -7.55
C LEU A 125 -15.85 0.31 -9.04
N PRO A 126 -16.96 0.52 -9.74
CA PRO A 126 -16.92 1.01 -11.11
C PRO A 126 -16.11 2.31 -11.24
N GLY A 127 -15.12 2.31 -12.15
CA GLY A 127 -14.21 3.43 -12.36
C GLY A 127 -12.91 3.37 -11.56
N GLU A 128 -12.76 2.44 -10.63
CA GLU A 128 -11.48 2.18 -9.98
C GLU A 128 -10.59 1.28 -10.83
N HIS A 129 -9.28 1.49 -10.74
CA HIS A 129 -8.30 0.76 -11.56
C HIS A 129 -7.68 -0.38 -10.79
N VAL A 130 -7.44 -1.52 -11.44
CA VAL A 130 -6.73 -2.66 -10.87
C VAL A 130 -5.49 -2.96 -11.68
N LEU A 131 -4.35 -3.02 -11.02
CA LEU A 131 -3.04 -3.28 -11.61
C LEU A 131 -2.40 -4.48 -10.92
N ARG A 132 -2.01 -5.50 -11.70
CA ARG A 132 -1.26 -6.65 -11.17
C ARG A 132 0.24 -6.42 -11.35
N LYS A 133 0.99 -6.49 -10.27
CA LYS A 133 2.46 -6.50 -10.26
C LYS A 133 3.01 -7.90 -9.96
N THR A 134 4.22 -8.16 -10.41
CA THR A 134 5.00 -9.36 -10.08
C THR A 134 6.21 -9.05 -9.21
N THR A 135 6.51 -7.76 -9.00
CA THR A 135 7.64 -7.26 -8.20
C THR A 135 7.16 -6.68 -6.87
N ILE A 136 8.08 -6.39 -5.94
CA ILE A 136 7.74 -5.75 -4.65
C ILE A 136 7.16 -4.36 -4.90
N GLY A 137 7.84 -3.51 -5.67
CA GLY A 137 7.33 -2.19 -6.04
C GLY A 137 6.35 -2.27 -7.23
N ALA A 138 5.45 -1.32 -7.32
CA ALA A 138 4.43 -1.30 -8.37
C ALA A 138 4.96 -0.76 -9.71
N PHE A 139 5.91 0.16 -9.68
CA PHE A 139 6.38 0.83 -10.89
C PHE A 139 7.28 -0.05 -11.77
N ALA A 140 7.93 -1.05 -11.18
CA ALA A 140 8.86 -1.91 -11.90
C ALA A 140 8.18 -2.90 -12.86
N SER A 141 6.93 -3.30 -12.60
CA SER A 141 6.24 -4.35 -13.39
C SER A 141 4.82 -4.02 -13.81
N THR A 142 4.43 -2.74 -13.71
CA THR A 142 3.11 -2.28 -14.17
C THR A 142 3.23 -0.98 -14.97
N ASN A 143 2.14 -0.56 -15.59
CA ASN A 143 2.01 0.74 -16.24
C ASN A 143 1.47 1.84 -15.30
N ILE A 144 1.65 1.70 -13.98
CA ILE A 144 1.10 2.64 -12.98
C ILE A 144 1.53 4.08 -13.23
N ASP A 145 2.78 4.33 -13.64
CA ASP A 145 3.28 5.70 -13.88
C ASP A 145 2.51 6.39 -15.02
N SER A 146 2.36 5.71 -16.16
CA SER A 146 1.62 6.26 -17.29
C SER A 146 0.14 6.45 -16.96
N LEU A 147 -0.46 5.55 -16.19
CA LEU A 147 -1.84 5.67 -15.76
C LEU A 147 -2.03 6.87 -14.80
N LEU A 148 -1.18 7.01 -13.78
CA LEU A 148 -1.25 8.15 -12.86
C LEU A 148 -1.09 9.49 -13.57
N ARG A 149 -0.16 9.58 -14.52
CA ARG A 149 0.01 10.80 -15.34
C ARG A 149 -1.20 11.10 -16.21
N ALA A 150 -1.79 10.09 -16.84
CA ALA A 150 -3.01 10.25 -17.64
C ALA A 150 -4.21 10.71 -16.79
N LEU A 151 -4.26 10.28 -15.53
CA LEU A 151 -5.27 10.70 -14.55
C LEU A 151 -4.97 12.09 -13.93
N GLY A 152 -3.85 12.72 -14.28
CA GLY A 152 -3.44 14.02 -13.75
C GLY A 152 -3.00 14.00 -12.28
N ALA A 153 -2.66 12.81 -11.75
CA ALA A 153 -2.24 12.68 -10.37
C ALA A 153 -0.80 13.19 -10.18
N GLU A 154 -0.59 13.99 -9.15
CA GLU A 154 0.72 14.49 -8.70
C GLU A 154 0.98 14.15 -7.24
N GLN A 155 -0.07 13.84 -6.48
CA GLN A 155 0.02 13.47 -5.08
C GLN A 155 -0.55 12.07 -4.89
N LEU A 156 0.17 11.22 -4.19
CA LEU A 156 -0.24 9.84 -3.93
C LEU A 156 -0.41 9.61 -2.44
N TYR A 157 -1.56 9.10 -2.06
CA TYR A 157 -1.82 8.55 -0.73
C TYR A 157 -1.74 7.03 -0.83
N LEU A 158 -0.81 6.43 -0.09
CA LEU A 158 -0.58 5.00 -0.12
C LEU A 158 -1.12 4.33 1.14
N ALA A 159 -1.86 3.26 0.94
CA ALA A 159 -2.41 2.39 1.98
C ALA A 159 -2.16 0.92 1.63
N GLY A 160 -2.24 0.02 2.59
CA GLY A 160 -2.17 -1.43 2.39
C GLY A 160 -0.98 -2.11 3.05
N VAL A 161 -0.51 -3.20 2.44
CA VAL A 161 0.48 -4.11 3.05
C VAL A 161 1.55 -4.57 2.04
N SER A 162 2.76 -4.94 2.47
CA SER A 162 3.33 -4.71 3.81
C SER A 162 4.05 -3.38 3.85
N THR A 163 3.95 -2.65 4.96
CA THR A 163 4.52 -1.31 5.15
C THR A 163 5.97 -1.23 4.68
N ASN A 164 6.84 -2.10 5.18
CA ASN A 164 8.29 -2.10 4.92
C ASN A 164 8.71 -2.87 3.65
N MET A 165 7.75 -3.26 2.82
CA MET A 165 7.99 -3.98 1.57
C MET A 165 7.26 -3.29 0.41
N CYS A 166 6.11 -3.83 0.00
CA CYS A 166 5.39 -3.37 -1.18
C CYS A 166 4.95 -1.90 -1.08
N VAL A 167 4.51 -1.46 0.10
CA VAL A 167 4.10 -0.06 0.32
C VAL A 167 5.32 0.86 0.23
N GLU A 168 6.37 0.59 1.03
CA GLU A 168 7.58 1.43 1.06
C GLU A 168 8.29 1.45 -0.30
N THR A 169 8.47 0.29 -0.95
CA THR A 169 9.15 0.24 -2.25
C THR A 169 8.38 1.05 -3.29
N THR A 170 7.06 0.86 -3.38
CA THR A 170 6.21 1.65 -4.30
C THR A 170 6.27 3.14 -3.98
N ALA A 171 6.29 3.51 -2.70
CA ALA A 171 6.36 4.90 -2.27
C ALA A 171 7.68 5.57 -2.67
N ARG A 172 8.80 4.87 -2.50
CA ARG A 172 10.14 5.36 -2.92
C ARG A 172 10.25 5.47 -4.44
N GLU A 173 9.78 4.46 -5.17
CA GLU A 173 9.71 4.51 -6.64
C GLU A 173 8.88 5.69 -7.14
N ALA A 174 7.78 6.02 -6.46
CA ALA A 174 6.93 7.17 -6.78
C ALA A 174 7.64 8.49 -6.49
N ALA A 175 8.29 8.61 -5.31
CA ALA A 175 9.02 9.81 -4.92
C ALA A 175 10.16 10.12 -5.91
N ASP A 176 10.93 9.10 -6.34
CA ASP A 176 11.99 9.25 -7.32
C ASP A 176 11.49 9.67 -8.72
N ARG A 177 10.19 9.46 -9.01
CA ARG A 177 9.51 9.92 -10.23
C ARG A 177 8.86 11.29 -10.10
N GLY A 178 9.01 11.94 -8.94
CA GLY A 178 8.56 13.30 -8.69
C GLY A 178 7.15 13.43 -8.15
N TYR A 179 6.49 12.32 -7.79
CA TYR A 179 5.22 12.37 -7.07
C TYR A 179 5.40 12.88 -5.64
N LEU A 180 4.43 13.63 -5.14
CA LEU A 180 4.32 13.94 -3.72
C LEU A 180 3.65 12.76 -3.01
N VAL A 181 4.39 12.03 -2.20
CA VAL A 181 3.90 10.79 -1.62
C VAL A 181 3.59 10.98 -0.14
N THR A 182 2.43 10.49 0.26
CA THR A 182 1.97 10.40 1.65
C THR A 182 1.72 8.93 1.99
N LEU A 183 2.43 8.39 2.96
CA LEU A 183 2.06 7.13 3.59
C LEU A 183 0.99 7.42 4.62
N VAL A 184 -0.16 6.71 4.54
CA VAL A 184 -1.19 6.81 5.57
C VAL A 184 -0.92 5.73 6.62
N GLU A 185 -0.35 6.13 7.74
CA GLU A 185 0.29 5.23 8.70
C GLU A 185 -0.68 4.18 9.27
N ASP A 186 -1.86 4.59 9.71
CA ASP A 186 -2.90 3.72 10.28
C ASP A 186 -3.65 2.90 9.22
N ALA A 187 -3.51 3.27 7.94
CA ALA A 187 -3.94 2.48 6.78
C ALA A 187 -2.82 1.59 6.20
N CYS A 188 -1.67 1.51 6.87
CA CYS A 188 -0.56 0.62 6.49
C CYS A 188 -0.28 -0.42 7.59
N GLY A 189 0.10 -1.63 7.17
CA GLY A 189 0.40 -2.73 8.11
C GLY A 189 1.53 -3.64 7.63
N THR A 190 2.22 -4.26 8.59
CA THR A 190 3.24 -5.28 8.35
C THR A 190 3.25 -6.33 9.46
N THR A 191 4.30 -7.12 9.56
CA THR A 191 4.38 -8.25 10.51
C THR A 191 4.79 -7.86 11.92
N HIS A 192 5.50 -6.73 12.11
CA HIS A 192 6.02 -6.27 13.40
C HIS A 192 5.91 -4.76 13.52
N GLU A 193 5.64 -4.27 14.73
CA GLU A 193 5.49 -2.84 15.01
C GLU A 193 6.76 -2.05 14.72
N ASP A 194 7.91 -2.55 15.11
CA ASP A 194 9.20 -1.90 14.90
C ASP A 194 9.53 -1.71 13.41
N LEU A 195 9.21 -2.71 12.57
CA LEU A 195 9.37 -2.61 11.12
C LEU A 195 8.44 -1.53 10.53
N HIS A 196 7.23 -1.42 11.05
CA HIS A 196 6.30 -0.38 10.66
C HIS A 196 6.84 1.01 11.02
N GLN A 197 7.20 1.21 12.28
CA GLN A 197 7.65 2.48 12.82
C GLN A 197 8.95 2.97 12.18
N VAL A 198 9.92 2.08 11.97
CA VAL A 198 11.18 2.46 11.32
C VAL A 198 10.97 2.86 9.87
N THR A 199 10.06 2.18 9.16
CA THR A 199 9.69 2.55 7.78
C THR A 199 9.07 3.94 7.72
N MET A 200 8.05 4.22 8.56
CA MET A 200 7.40 5.53 8.61
C MET A 200 8.41 6.64 8.90
N ARG A 201 9.28 6.45 9.90
CA ARG A 201 10.32 7.41 10.24
C ARG A 201 11.31 7.65 9.11
N ASN A 202 11.80 6.57 8.45
CA ASN A 202 12.75 6.70 7.35
C ASN A 202 12.13 7.36 6.12
N PHE A 203 10.88 7.03 5.82
CA PHE A 203 10.16 7.62 4.70
C PHE A 203 9.94 9.12 4.90
N GLN A 204 9.44 9.53 6.06
CA GLN A 204 9.19 10.93 6.40
C GLN A 204 10.47 11.77 6.40
N ARG A 205 11.61 11.13 6.65
CA ARG A 205 12.91 11.79 6.70
C ARG A 205 13.34 12.39 5.35
N LEU A 206 13.04 11.70 4.22
CA LEU A 206 13.59 12.06 2.91
C LEU A 206 12.60 11.97 1.75
N PHE A 207 11.69 11.01 1.75
CA PHE A 207 10.94 10.66 0.54
C PHE A 207 9.56 11.32 0.43
N GLY A 208 8.93 11.64 1.55
CA GLY A 208 7.57 12.15 1.53
C GLY A 208 7.02 12.45 2.91
N ARG A 209 5.71 12.31 3.04
CA ARG A 209 4.98 12.62 4.26
C ARG A 209 4.38 11.37 4.87
N VAL A 210 4.19 11.40 6.18
CA VAL A 210 3.42 10.42 6.93
C VAL A 210 2.25 11.14 7.58
N ARG A 211 1.04 10.60 7.45
CA ARG A 211 -0.20 11.14 7.99
C ARG A 211 -1.04 10.01 8.56
N SER A 212 -1.82 10.31 9.59
CA SER A 212 -2.96 9.46 9.95
C SER A 212 -4.08 9.59 8.92
N THR A 213 -5.03 8.66 8.95
CA THR A 213 -6.23 8.76 8.12
C THR A 213 -6.99 10.05 8.38
N ASP A 214 -7.15 10.45 9.65
CA ASP A 214 -7.86 11.69 10.01
C ASP A 214 -7.18 12.93 9.43
N GLU A 215 -5.86 13.03 9.54
CA GLU A 215 -5.08 14.13 8.93
C GLU A 215 -5.23 14.14 7.41
N ALA A 216 -5.15 12.98 6.74
CA ALA A 216 -5.30 12.86 5.30
C ALA A 216 -6.71 13.27 4.84
N LEU A 217 -7.76 12.87 5.58
CA LEU A 217 -9.14 13.26 5.27
C LEU A 217 -9.36 14.78 5.40
N VAL A 218 -8.75 15.41 6.40
CA VAL A 218 -8.82 16.88 6.57
C VAL A 218 -8.07 17.58 5.43
N GLU A 219 -6.85 17.16 5.11
CA GLU A 219 -6.04 17.76 4.02
C GLU A 219 -6.77 17.73 2.67
N LEU A 220 -7.43 16.59 2.34
CA LEU A 220 -8.13 16.40 1.07
C LEU A 220 -9.39 17.25 0.91
N GLN A 221 -9.96 17.75 2.01
CA GLN A 221 -11.17 18.58 2.02
C GLN A 221 -10.84 20.08 1.99
N LEU A 222 -9.58 20.46 2.08
CA LEU A 222 -9.18 21.87 1.99
C LEU A 222 -9.52 22.44 0.61
N PRO A 223 -9.93 23.71 0.52
CA PRO A 223 -10.09 24.38 -0.76
C PRO A 223 -8.74 24.41 -1.51
N ALA A 224 -8.81 24.17 -2.82
CA ALA A 224 -7.65 24.17 -3.71
C ALA A 224 -7.11 25.58 -3.93
#